data_5cb0e3c04bc4d0858b896bb43804deed
#
_entry.id   5cb0e3c04bc4d0858b896bb43804deed
#
_cell.length_a   1.000
_cell.length_b   1.000
_cell.length_c   1.000
_cell.angle_alpha   90.00
_cell.angle_beta   90.00
_cell.angle_gamma   90.00
#
_symmetry.space_group_name_H-M   'P 1'
#
loop_
_entity.id
_entity.type
_entity.pdbx_description
1 polymer ?
#
loop_
_entity_poly.entity_id
_entity_poly.type
_entity_poly.pdbx_seq_one_letter_code
_entity_poly.pdbx_strand_id
1 'polypeptide(L)'
;MPEGDQAMIEGIIIYLALFTVILFLFSCISRRIEATPITAPMVFLTAGLLLGPAGADIISFQTESGFILLIAEIALVFTLFSDASRIGMRGVKDSGTLPPRLLGIGLPLTILTGLIAAIVVFPRLGFVGAGILATLLAPTDAALGEAIVTNRKVPLRIRQALNVEAGLNDGAVIPVLTILVTITIVGAEAYSAGYWIVSAAVQIILAVCVGIAVGLAGGWIIDRAEEKRWMEGTYTWISLMALAITAWILADILGSSGFIAAFIAGLAIGTRHQRLITTLVDFTTAQGRILGHLVFFTLGVGSSLLVDHFSMRIAAYAVLSLTIIRFLPVAIAMIGTGLKRNTVLFLGWFGPRGLASIVLLFTVMEEMEGYPGMETITAAAITTVILSVFAHGMSTGPGIARYSRHAETFREDSPEYEAVLELPAKLGRDLSEIFADVGRLGNRREKD
;
A
#
# COMPACT_ATOMS: atom_id res chain seq x y z
N MET A 1 -20.46 32.13 -11.72
CA MET A 1 -19.80 30.83 -12.00
C MET A 1 -20.51 30.25 -13.21
N PRO A 2 -19.81 29.66 -14.18
CA PRO A 2 -20.45 28.90 -15.26
C PRO A 2 -21.31 27.77 -14.67
N GLU A 3 -22.42 27.44 -15.30
CA GLU A 3 -23.35 26.38 -14.81
C GLU A 3 -22.66 25.03 -14.60
N GLY A 4 -21.62 24.73 -15.39
CA GLY A 4 -20.81 23.51 -15.24
C GLY A 4 -20.02 23.43 -13.92
N ASP A 5 -19.43 24.55 -13.47
CA ASP A 5 -18.68 24.62 -12.23
C ASP A 5 -19.59 24.40 -11.00
N GLN A 6 -20.83 24.91 -11.09
CA GLN A 6 -21.81 24.79 -10.00
C GLN A 6 -22.29 23.33 -9.86
N ALA A 7 -22.58 22.66 -10.97
CA ALA A 7 -22.97 21.25 -10.98
C ALA A 7 -21.85 20.34 -10.47
N MET A 8 -20.58 20.64 -10.80
CA MET A 8 -19.41 19.90 -10.32
C MET A 8 -19.26 20.03 -8.79
N ILE A 9 -19.39 21.25 -8.25
CA ILE A 9 -19.28 21.49 -6.80
C ILE A 9 -20.42 20.78 -6.05
N GLU A 10 -21.65 20.82 -6.56
CA GLU A 10 -22.79 20.11 -5.97
C GLU A 10 -22.54 18.59 -5.95
N GLY A 11 -22.00 18.01 -7.01
CA GLY A 11 -21.64 16.61 -7.09
C GLY A 11 -20.60 16.21 -6.03
N ILE A 12 -19.54 17.01 -5.85
CA ILE A 12 -18.51 16.79 -4.82
C ILE A 12 -19.12 16.88 -3.40
N ILE A 13 -20.01 17.84 -3.16
CA ILE A 13 -20.67 18.00 -1.87
C ILE A 13 -21.53 16.77 -1.55
N ILE A 14 -22.33 16.28 -2.49
CA ILE A 14 -23.17 15.08 -2.33
C ILE A 14 -22.30 13.87 -2.05
N TYR A 15 -21.20 13.69 -2.79
CA TYR A 15 -20.24 12.61 -2.59
C TYR A 15 -19.65 12.62 -1.18
N LEU A 16 -19.12 13.77 -0.73
CA LEU A 16 -18.54 13.90 0.60
C LEU A 16 -19.59 13.74 1.71
N ALA A 17 -20.80 14.24 1.51
CA ALA A 17 -21.91 14.10 2.45
C ALA A 17 -22.29 12.63 2.64
N LEU A 18 -22.46 11.89 1.55
CA LEU A 18 -22.78 10.46 1.59
C LEU A 18 -21.64 9.65 2.22
N PHE A 19 -20.40 9.91 1.81
CA PHE A 19 -19.24 9.26 2.44
C PHE A 19 -19.19 9.51 3.94
N THR A 20 -19.35 10.76 4.40
CA THR A 20 -19.27 11.10 5.83
C THR A 20 -20.42 10.49 6.64
N VAL A 21 -21.62 10.42 6.09
CA VAL A 21 -22.77 9.73 6.72
C VAL A 21 -22.48 8.23 6.87
N ILE A 22 -21.98 7.58 5.82
CA ILE A 22 -21.62 6.16 5.85
C ILE A 22 -20.50 5.92 6.85
N LEU A 23 -19.46 6.78 6.87
CA LEU A 23 -18.35 6.70 7.81
C LEU A 23 -18.84 6.82 9.26
N PHE A 24 -19.75 7.77 9.54
CA PHE A 24 -20.35 7.94 10.86
C PHE A 24 -21.14 6.70 11.28
N LEU A 25 -22.03 6.20 10.42
CA LEU A 25 -22.85 5.00 10.71
C LEU A 25 -21.97 3.76 10.92
N PHE A 26 -20.98 3.57 10.05
CA PHE A 26 -20.00 2.49 10.20
C PHE A 26 -19.25 2.59 11.53
N SER A 27 -18.77 3.77 11.89
CA SER A 27 -18.03 3.99 13.14
C SER A 27 -18.85 3.63 14.37
N CYS A 28 -20.17 3.93 14.38
CA CYS A 28 -21.07 3.58 15.48
C CYS A 28 -21.24 2.08 15.68
N ILE A 29 -21.04 1.26 14.63
CA ILE A 29 -21.24 -0.20 14.67
C ILE A 29 -19.95 -0.99 14.38
N SER A 30 -18.81 -0.32 14.25
CA SER A 30 -17.52 -0.89 13.84
C SER A 30 -17.15 -2.14 14.64
N ARG A 31 -17.25 -2.10 15.98
CA ARG A 31 -16.94 -3.24 16.85
C ARG A 31 -17.82 -4.47 16.56
N ARG A 32 -19.07 -4.29 16.13
CA ARG A 32 -19.95 -5.40 15.76
C ARG A 32 -19.55 -5.98 14.41
N ILE A 33 -19.17 -5.14 13.47
CA ILE A 33 -18.72 -5.54 12.14
C ILE A 33 -17.37 -6.28 12.23
N GLU A 34 -16.43 -5.81 13.03
CA GLU A 34 -15.13 -6.47 13.27
C GLU A 34 -15.25 -7.90 13.83
N ALA A 35 -16.38 -8.24 14.48
CA ALA A 35 -16.66 -9.60 14.94
C ALA A 35 -17.17 -10.52 13.81
N THR A 36 -17.37 -10.01 12.61
CA THR A 36 -17.84 -10.72 11.41
C THR A 36 -16.70 -10.86 10.38
N PRO A 37 -16.86 -11.64 9.31
CA PRO A 37 -15.92 -11.66 8.19
C PRO A 37 -15.95 -10.38 7.33
N ILE A 38 -16.87 -9.44 7.61
CA ILE A 38 -17.00 -8.19 6.84
C ILE A 38 -15.93 -7.22 7.31
N THR A 39 -15.17 -6.66 6.35
CA THR A 39 -14.13 -5.66 6.62
C THR A 39 -14.59 -4.26 6.23
N ALA A 40 -13.98 -3.22 6.83
CA ALA A 40 -14.28 -1.84 6.46
C ALA A 40 -14.14 -1.58 4.95
N PRO A 41 -13.06 -2.00 4.26
CA PRO A 41 -12.94 -1.87 2.82
C PRO A 41 -14.10 -2.48 2.03
N MET A 42 -14.64 -3.64 2.46
CA MET A 42 -15.83 -4.22 1.81
C MET A 42 -17.05 -3.31 1.92
N VAL A 43 -17.28 -2.71 3.11
CA VAL A 43 -18.44 -1.84 3.35
C VAL A 43 -18.36 -0.59 2.49
N PHE A 44 -17.21 0.11 2.50
CA PHE A 44 -17.06 1.36 1.74
C PHE A 44 -17.05 1.12 0.23
N LEU A 45 -16.40 0.06 -0.24
CA LEU A 45 -16.43 -0.35 -1.64
C LEU A 45 -17.86 -0.68 -2.11
N THR A 46 -18.59 -1.47 -1.32
CA THR A 46 -19.98 -1.84 -1.65
C THR A 46 -20.90 -0.62 -1.62
N ALA A 47 -20.73 0.26 -0.65
CA ALA A 47 -21.50 1.50 -0.57
C ALA A 47 -21.24 2.40 -1.79
N GLY A 48 -19.99 2.58 -2.21
CA GLY A 48 -19.64 3.30 -3.43
C GLY A 48 -20.25 2.68 -4.68
N LEU A 49 -20.20 1.35 -4.81
CA LEU A 49 -20.79 0.63 -5.93
C LEU A 49 -22.31 0.79 -6.00
N LEU A 50 -22.99 0.74 -4.84
CA LEU A 50 -24.45 0.89 -4.77
C LEU A 50 -24.92 2.32 -5.03
N LEU A 51 -24.14 3.34 -4.66
CA LEU A 51 -24.48 4.75 -4.81
C LEU A 51 -23.99 5.36 -6.12
N GLY A 52 -23.00 4.74 -6.75
CA GLY A 52 -22.44 5.16 -8.02
C GLY A 52 -23.26 4.77 -9.24
N PRO A 53 -22.76 5.08 -10.45
CA PRO A 53 -23.47 4.84 -11.72
C PRO A 53 -23.74 3.37 -12.01
N ALA A 54 -22.98 2.44 -11.43
CA ALA A 54 -23.24 1.01 -11.54
C ALA A 54 -24.44 0.53 -10.70
N GLY A 55 -24.90 1.35 -9.75
CA GLY A 55 -26.01 1.05 -8.83
C GLY A 55 -27.18 2.00 -8.97
N ALA A 56 -27.38 2.85 -7.95
CA ALA A 56 -28.53 3.79 -7.90
C ALA A 56 -28.31 5.09 -8.66
N ASP A 57 -27.12 5.32 -9.22
CA ASP A 57 -26.72 6.55 -9.96
C ASP A 57 -27.01 7.85 -9.19
N ILE A 58 -26.83 7.82 -7.87
CA ILE A 58 -26.96 8.99 -7.00
C ILE A 58 -25.72 9.88 -7.09
N ILE A 59 -24.56 9.25 -7.31
CA ILE A 59 -23.26 9.90 -7.45
C ILE A 59 -22.82 9.69 -8.90
N SER A 60 -23.05 10.70 -9.75
CA SER A 60 -22.50 10.69 -11.10
C SER A 60 -21.17 11.43 -11.10
N PHE A 61 -20.05 10.69 -11.26
CA PHE A 61 -18.75 11.28 -11.51
C PHE A 61 -18.57 11.53 -13.00
N GLN A 62 -18.42 12.80 -13.37
CA GLN A 62 -17.55 13.11 -14.49
C GLN A 62 -16.12 12.96 -13.96
N THR A 63 -15.33 12.09 -14.58
CA THR A 63 -14.01 11.58 -14.17
C THR A 63 -12.92 12.67 -14.07
N GLU A 64 -13.25 13.93 -14.27
CA GLU A 64 -12.35 15.08 -14.34
C GLU A 64 -12.11 15.79 -12.99
N SER A 65 -12.51 15.21 -11.86
CA SER A 65 -12.25 15.91 -10.60
C SER A 65 -10.83 15.63 -10.08
N GLY A 66 -9.84 16.38 -10.59
CA GLY A 66 -8.47 16.43 -10.05
C GLY A 66 -8.41 16.62 -8.54
N PHE A 67 -9.49 17.09 -7.91
CA PHE A 67 -9.64 17.17 -6.47
C PHE A 67 -9.66 15.79 -5.78
N ILE A 68 -10.36 14.80 -6.35
CA ILE A 68 -10.41 13.44 -5.76
C ILE A 68 -9.07 12.76 -5.92
N LEU A 69 -8.43 12.94 -7.08
CA LEU A 69 -7.09 12.44 -7.29
C LEU A 69 -6.10 13.06 -6.31
N LEU A 70 -6.12 14.39 -6.14
CA LEU A 70 -5.26 15.07 -5.17
C LEU A 70 -5.44 14.52 -3.74
N ILE A 71 -6.68 14.26 -3.30
CA ILE A 71 -6.93 13.63 -2.00
C ILE A 71 -6.37 12.21 -1.96
N ALA A 72 -6.53 11.44 -3.03
CA ALA A 72 -6.01 10.08 -3.12
C ALA A 72 -4.47 10.06 -3.11
N GLU A 73 -3.83 10.99 -3.80
CA GLU A 73 -2.36 11.16 -3.79
C GLU A 73 -1.85 11.56 -2.41
N ILE A 74 -2.49 12.51 -1.72
CA ILE A 74 -2.17 12.87 -0.34
C ILE A 74 -2.33 11.66 0.58
N ALA A 75 -3.38 10.86 0.39
CA ALA A 75 -3.58 9.62 1.13
C ALA A 75 -2.42 8.63 0.92
N LEU A 76 -1.98 8.46 -0.31
CA LEU A 76 -0.84 7.60 -0.64
C LEU A 76 0.46 8.14 -0.06
N VAL A 77 0.73 9.45 -0.17
CA VAL A 77 1.90 10.12 0.41
C VAL A 77 1.99 9.85 1.91
N PHE A 78 0.89 10.05 2.63
CA PHE A 78 0.85 9.78 4.08
C PHE A 78 1.03 8.30 4.40
N THR A 79 0.43 7.42 3.62
CA THR A 79 0.57 5.96 3.80
C THR A 79 2.02 5.53 3.57
N LEU A 80 2.63 5.92 2.44
CA LEU A 80 4.02 5.61 2.10
C LEU A 80 5.00 6.13 3.17
N PHE A 81 4.85 7.39 3.56
CA PHE A 81 5.70 8.02 4.59
C PHE A 81 5.54 7.31 5.94
N SER A 82 4.30 7.08 6.38
CA SER A 82 4.01 6.44 7.66
C SER A 82 4.53 5.00 7.69
N ASP A 83 4.27 4.20 6.65
CA ASP A 83 4.67 2.80 6.58
C ASP A 83 6.20 2.66 6.54
N ALA A 84 6.87 3.48 5.73
CA ALA A 84 8.32 3.52 5.68
C ALA A 84 8.94 3.99 7.01
N SER A 85 8.35 5.00 7.67
CA SER A 85 8.86 5.52 8.94
C SER A 85 8.76 4.52 10.08
N ARG A 86 7.68 3.74 10.15
CA ARG A 86 7.49 2.71 11.20
C ARG A 86 8.50 1.58 11.07
N ILE A 87 8.87 1.20 9.86
CA ILE A 87 9.77 0.09 9.60
C ILE A 87 11.22 0.55 9.73
N GLY A 88 11.61 1.62 9.03
CA GLY A 88 12.98 2.09 8.94
C GLY A 88 13.96 1.01 8.41
N MET A 89 15.17 1.37 8.12
CA MET A 89 16.20 0.42 7.65
C MET A 89 16.63 -0.60 8.73
N ARG A 90 16.53 -0.22 10.02
CA ARG A 90 16.83 -1.15 11.13
C ARG A 90 15.77 -2.23 11.22
N GLY A 91 14.49 -1.87 11.09
CA GLY A 91 13.40 -2.83 11.08
C GLY A 91 13.52 -3.86 9.96
N VAL A 92 13.97 -3.45 8.77
CA VAL A 92 14.23 -4.40 7.67
C VAL A 92 15.33 -5.38 8.03
N LYS A 93 16.44 -4.93 8.66
CA LYS A 93 17.56 -5.79 9.04
C LYS A 93 17.19 -6.75 10.18
N ASP A 94 16.42 -6.27 11.14
CA ASP A 94 16.12 -7.01 12.38
C ASP A 94 14.86 -7.90 12.24
N SER A 95 14.09 -7.77 11.13
CA SER A 95 12.91 -8.61 10.82
C SER A 95 13.27 -10.00 10.26
N GLY A 96 14.55 -10.32 10.18
CA GLY A 96 15.03 -11.60 9.68
C GLY A 96 15.15 -11.69 8.16
N THR A 97 15.29 -12.91 7.65
CA THR A 97 15.61 -13.14 6.23
C THR A 97 14.39 -13.15 5.29
N LEU A 98 13.16 -13.24 5.83
CA LEU A 98 11.95 -13.39 4.99
C LEU A 98 11.57 -12.11 4.26
N PRO A 99 11.47 -10.91 4.92
CA PRO A 99 11.08 -9.69 4.24
C PRO A 99 12.02 -9.28 3.10
N PRO A 100 13.37 -9.30 3.25
CA PRO A 100 14.27 -9.00 2.16
C PRO A 100 14.11 -9.94 0.96
N ARG A 101 13.74 -11.21 1.19
CA ARG A 101 13.47 -12.17 0.12
C ARG A 101 12.15 -11.90 -0.57
N LEU A 102 11.10 -11.55 0.17
CA LEU A 102 9.80 -11.16 -0.41
C LEU A 102 9.93 -9.90 -1.25
N LEU A 103 10.65 -8.89 -0.76
CA LEU A 103 10.86 -7.62 -1.47
C LEU A 103 11.88 -7.74 -2.62
N GLY A 104 13.02 -8.42 -2.40
CA GLY A 104 14.11 -8.44 -3.38
C GLY A 104 13.97 -9.54 -4.44
N ILE A 105 13.27 -10.63 -4.16
CA ILE A 105 13.04 -11.75 -5.08
C ILE A 105 11.56 -11.85 -5.42
N GLY A 106 10.69 -11.88 -4.40
CA GLY A 106 9.26 -12.08 -4.56
C GLY A 106 8.61 -10.98 -5.40
N LEU A 107 8.83 -9.71 -5.05
CA LEU A 107 8.22 -8.57 -5.73
C LEU A 107 8.64 -8.44 -7.21
N PRO A 108 9.94 -8.48 -7.58
CA PRO A 108 10.35 -8.47 -8.98
C PRO A 108 9.81 -9.65 -9.79
N LEU A 109 9.78 -10.84 -9.20
CA LEU A 109 9.18 -12.02 -9.85
C LEU A 109 7.66 -11.89 -9.97
N THR A 110 6.97 -11.23 -9.03
CA THR A 110 5.53 -10.95 -9.13
C THR A 110 5.24 -10.00 -10.30
N ILE A 111 6.04 -8.94 -10.46
CA ILE A 111 5.94 -8.05 -11.63
C ILE A 111 6.20 -8.82 -12.92
N LEU A 112 7.25 -9.63 -12.97
CA LEU A 112 7.61 -10.40 -14.17
C LEU A 112 6.53 -11.43 -14.53
N THR A 113 6.03 -12.20 -13.57
CA THR A 113 4.97 -13.20 -13.83
C THR A 113 3.66 -12.53 -14.19
N GLY A 114 3.35 -11.37 -13.58
CA GLY A 114 2.20 -10.53 -13.93
C GLY A 114 2.30 -9.97 -15.34
N LEU A 115 3.48 -9.48 -15.75
CA LEU A 115 3.77 -9.02 -17.10
C LEU A 115 3.57 -10.14 -18.14
N ILE A 116 4.15 -11.31 -17.91
CA ILE A 116 3.99 -12.46 -18.80
C ILE A 116 2.52 -12.85 -18.93
N ALA A 117 1.81 -12.95 -17.82
CA ALA A 117 0.39 -13.25 -17.82
C ALA A 117 -0.43 -12.18 -18.55
N ALA A 118 -0.12 -10.88 -18.37
CA ALA A 118 -0.81 -9.78 -19.03
C ALA A 118 -0.59 -9.81 -20.56
N ILE A 119 0.63 -10.09 -21.02
CA ILE A 119 0.93 -10.26 -22.47
C ILE A 119 0.13 -11.42 -23.08
N VAL A 120 0.01 -12.53 -22.35
CA VAL A 120 -0.72 -13.72 -22.83
C VAL A 120 -2.23 -13.47 -22.85
N VAL A 121 -2.78 -12.85 -21.79
CA VAL A 121 -4.23 -12.63 -21.66
C VAL A 121 -4.69 -11.44 -22.51
N PHE A 122 -3.86 -10.39 -22.60
CA PHE A 122 -4.16 -9.13 -23.28
C PHE A 122 -3.07 -8.78 -24.31
N PRO A 123 -2.93 -9.52 -25.41
CA PRO A 123 -1.85 -9.30 -26.39
C PRO A 123 -1.80 -7.88 -26.98
N ARG A 124 -2.96 -7.17 -26.97
CA ARG A 124 -3.06 -5.80 -27.49
C ARG A 124 -2.46 -4.73 -26.58
N LEU A 125 -2.22 -5.02 -25.29
CA LEU A 125 -1.59 -4.06 -24.36
C LEU A 125 -0.11 -3.80 -24.68
N GLY A 126 0.54 -4.73 -25.40
CA GLY A 126 1.97 -4.68 -25.63
C GLY A 126 2.79 -4.84 -24.32
N PHE A 127 4.11 -4.67 -24.46
CA PHE A 127 5.03 -4.86 -23.33
C PHE A 127 4.83 -3.81 -22.22
N VAL A 128 4.70 -2.53 -22.60
CA VAL A 128 4.63 -1.41 -21.64
C VAL A 128 3.31 -1.44 -20.87
N GLY A 129 2.17 -1.53 -21.55
CA GLY A 129 0.86 -1.60 -20.91
C GLY A 129 0.71 -2.83 -20.01
N ALA A 130 1.22 -3.98 -20.45
CA ALA A 130 1.26 -5.20 -19.64
C ALA A 130 2.17 -5.02 -18.40
N GLY A 131 3.30 -4.32 -18.55
CA GLY A 131 4.20 -3.96 -17.46
C GLY A 131 3.56 -3.03 -16.43
N ILE A 132 2.84 -2.01 -16.91
CA ILE A 132 2.08 -1.10 -16.05
C ILE A 132 1.04 -1.87 -15.23
N LEU A 133 0.20 -2.68 -15.88
CA LEU A 133 -0.80 -3.51 -15.20
C LEU A 133 -0.18 -4.43 -14.14
N ALA A 134 0.92 -5.10 -14.48
CA ALA A 134 1.64 -5.98 -13.58
C ALA A 134 2.21 -5.23 -12.37
N THR A 135 2.78 -4.05 -12.61
CA THR A 135 3.39 -3.21 -11.56
C THR A 135 2.33 -2.62 -10.64
N LEU A 136 1.20 -2.13 -11.16
CA LEU A 136 0.06 -1.65 -10.37
C LEU A 136 -0.51 -2.72 -9.43
N LEU A 137 -0.48 -3.98 -9.84
CA LEU A 137 -1.03 -5.10 -9.09
C LEU A 137 0.03 -5.92 -8.33
N ALA A 138 1.28 -5.49 -8.29
CA ALA A 138 2.32 -6.19 -7.53
C ALA A 138 2.30 -5.87 -6.02
N PRO A 139 2.03 -4.62 -5.56
CA PRO A 139 2.00 -4.28 -4.14
C PRO A 139 0.93 -5.03 -3.36
N THR A 140 1.15 -5.17 -2.04
CA THR A 140 0.21 -5.83 -1.13
C THR A 140 -0.23 -4.88 -0.03
N ASP A 141 -1.52 -4.83 0.28
CA ASP A 141 -2.13 -3.87 1.20
C ASP A 141 -2.00 -4.31 2.66
N ALA A 142 -1.32 -3.49 3.47
CA ALA A 142 -1.16 -3.73 4.89
C ALA A 142 -2.48 -3.61 5.68
N ALA A 143 -3.42 -2.76 5.24
CA ALA A 143 -4.70 -2.56 5.93
C ALA A 143 -5.62 -3.78 5.79
N LEU A 144 -5.66 -4.39 4.61
CA LEU A 144 -6.38 -5.65 4.39
C LEU A 144 -5.70 -6.84 5.11
N GLY A 145 -4.40 -6.77 5.36
CA GLY A 145 -3.60 -7.77 6.10
C GLY A 145 -3.59 -7.58 7.61
N GLU A 146 -4.14 -6.49 8.14
CA GLU A 146 -4.04 -6.06 9.53
C GLU A 146 -4.44 -7.14 10.55
N ALA A 147 -5.56 -7.80 10.33
CA ALA A 147 -6.04 -8.86 11.22
C ALA A 147 -5.08 -10.05 11.36
N ILE A 148 -4.22 -10.29 10.35
CA ILE A 148 -3.20 -11.35 10.39
C ILE A 148 -2.00 -10.88 11.20
N VAL A 149 -1.51 -9.68 10.88
CA VAL A 149 -0.29 -9.10 11.49
C VAL A 149 -0.47 -8.90 12.99
N THR A 150 -1.69 -8.60 13.45
CA THR A 150 -2.01 -8.40 14.88
C THR A 150 -2.38 -9.67 15.63
N ASN A 151 -2.65 -10.79 14.94
CA ASN A 151 -3.11 -12.02 15.57
C ASN A 151 -1.97 -12.84 16.18
N ARG A 152 -1.93 -12.94 17.51
CA ARG A 152 -0.88 -13.68 18.25
C ARG A 152 -0.85 -15.19 18.00
N LYS A 153 -1.89 -15.77 17.39
CA LYS A 153 -1.89 -17.19 16.99
C LYS A 153 -1.01 -17.48 15.77
N VAL A 154 -0.64 -16.43 15.01
CA VAL A 154 0.31 -16.56 13.91
C VAL A 154 1.71 -16.29 14.46
N PRO A 155 2.72 -17.13 14.14
CA PRO A 155 4.09 -16.94 14.61
C PRO A 155 4.62 -15.53 14.27
N LEU A 156 5.37 -14.94 15.21
CA LEU A 156 5.86 -13.56 15.11
C LEU A 156 6.63 -13.31 13.82
N ARG A 157 7.53 -14.22 13.45
CA ARG A 157 8.34 -14.13 12.23
C ARG A 157 7.47 -13.99 10.97
N ILE A 158 6.37 -14.73 10.90
CA ILE A 158 5.45 -14.71 9.74
C ILE A 158 4.64 -13.42 9.72
N ARG A 159 4.18 -12.96 10.89
CA ARG A 159 3.49 -11.65 11.02
C ARG A 159 4.40 -10.51 10.57
N GLN A 160 5.66 -10.52 11.03
CA GLN A 160 6.64 -9.49 10.66
C GLN A 160 7.02 -9.55 9.18
N ALA A 161 7.13 -10.75 8.60
CA ALA A 161 7.38 -10.87 7.17
C ALA A 161 6.31 -10.18 6.33
N LEU A 162 5.02 -10.42 6.63
CA LEU A 162 3.89 -9.77 5.96
C LEU A 162 3.81 -8.26 6.24
N ASN A 163 4.06 -7.85 7.50
CA ASN A 163 4.02 -6.44 7.89
C ASN A 163 5.08 -5.60 7.15
N VAL A 164 6.31 -6.09 7.12
CA VAL A 164 7.44 -5.39 6.46
C VAL A 164 7.28 -5.43 4.94
N GLU A 165 6.86 -6.57 4.39
CA GLU A 165 6.56 -6.66 2.95
C GLU A 165 5.53 -5.62 2.55
N ALA A 166 4.35 -5.64 3.18
CA ALA A 166 3.24 -4.75 2.83
C ALA A 166 3.53 -3.26 3.09
N GLY A 167 4.41 -2.95 4.05
CA GLY A 167 4.75 -1.56 4.33
C GLY A 167 5.85 -0.98 3.44
N LEU A 168 6.58 -1.80 2.67
CA LEU A 168 7.68 -1.33 1.82
C LEU A 168 7.46 -1.60 0.33
N ASN A 169 6.62 -2.55 -0.05
CA ASN A 169 6.43 -2.90 -1.46
C ASN A 169 5.73 -1.81 -2.26
N ASP A 170 4.85 -1.02 -1.63
CA ASP A 170 4.16 0.11 -2.27
C ASP A 170 5.18 1.13 -2.80
N GLY A 171 6.15 1.53 -1.95
CA GLY A 171 7.23 2.41 -2.36
C GLY A 171 8.23 1.77 -3.33
N ALA A 172 8.43 0.44 -3.22
CA ALA A 172 9.39 -0.28 -4.06
C ALA A 172 8.93 -0.45 -5.53
N VAL A 173 7.63 -0.40 -5.81
CA VAL A 173 7.11 -0.51 -7.19
C VAL A 173 7.12 0.81 -7.95
N ILE A 174 7.11 1.96 -7.24
CA ILE A 174 7.01 3.28 -7.86
C ILE A 174 8.13 3.54 -8.88
N PRO A 175 9.40 3.22 -8.61
CA PRO A 175 10.46 3.39 -9.61
C PRO A 175 10.20 2.65 -10.92
N VAL A 176 9.66 1.42 -10.84
CA VAL A 176 9.33 0.62 -12.01
C VAL A 176 8.17 1.25 -12.78
N LEU A 177 7.13 1.69 -12.06
CA LEU A 177 5.98 2.35 -12.65
C LEU A 177 6.37 3.66 -13.34
N THR A 178 7.16 4.52 -12.68
CA THR A 178 7.67 5.78 -13.24
C THR A 178 8.42 5.54 -14.54
N ILE A 179 9.29 4.52 -14.60
CA ILE A 179 10.01 4.17 -15.84
C ILE A 179 9.03 3.81 -16.97
N LEU A 180 8.05 2.96 -16.69
CA LEU A 180 7.09 2.49 -17.69
C LEU A 180 6.20 3.62 -18.19
N VAL A 181 5.72 4.49 -17.31
CA VAL A 181 4.91 5.66 -17.65
C VAL A 181 5.73 6.65 -18.47
N THR A 182 6.96 6.96 -18.04
CA THR A 182 7.86 7.88 -18.78
C THR A 182 8.12 7.39 -20.21
N ILE A 183 8.39 6.09 -20.42
CA ILE A 183 8.57 5.49 -21.75
C ILE A 183 7.32 5.69 -22.62
N THR A 184 6.14 5.66 -22.01
CA THR A 184 4.88 5.82 -22.74
C THR A 184 4.64 7.26 -23.18
N ILE A 185 4.84 8.23 -22.27
CA ILE A 185 4.54 9.65 -22.51
C ILE A 185 5.45 10.24 -23.61
N VAL A 186 6.74 9.91 -23.58
CA VAL A 186 7.71 10.52 -24.51
C VAL A 186 7.86 9.72 -25.80
N GLY A 187 7.36 8.49 -25.84
CA GLY A 187 7.44 7.58 -26.99
C GLY A 187 8.77 6.84 -27.07
N ALA A 188 8.71 5.52 -27.16
CA ALA A 188 9.89 4.66 -27.21
C ALA A 188 10.83 4.93 -28.42
N GLU A 189 10.29 5.55 -29.47
CA GLU A 189 11.02 5.83 -30.72
C GLU A 189 11.73 7.20 -30.74
N ALA A 190 11.37 8.12 -29.84
CA ALA A 190 11.91 9.49 -29.85
C ALA A 190 13.38 9.59 -29.39
N TYR A 191 13.84 8.64 -28.57
CA TYR A 191 15.19 8.64 -28.00
C TYR A 191 15.74 7.22 -27.88
N SER A 192 17.06 7.09 -27.79
CA SER A 192 17.71 5.79 -27.57
C SER A 192 17.33 5.18 -26.22
N ALA A 193 17.36 3.85 -26.11
CA ALA A 193 17.14 3.14 -24.85
C ALA A 193 18.06 3.64 -23.73
N GLY A 194 19.28 4.07 -24.06
CA GLY A 194 20.21 4.67 -23.09
C GLY A 194 19.73 5.98 -22.50
N TYR A 195 19.09 6.85 -23.28
CA TYR A 195 18.50 8.10 -22.77
C TYR A 195 17.41 7.82 -21.73
N TRP A 196 16.54 6.85 -21.98
CA TRP A 196 15.44 6.47 -21.08
C TRP A 196 15.97 5.95 -19.74
N ILE A 197 16.96 5.07 -19.80
CA ILE A 197 17.59 4.51 -18.58
C ILE A 197 18.23 5.64 -17.77
N VAL A 198 18.94 6.56 -18.41
CA VAL A 198 19.59 7.68 -17.73
C VAL A 198 18.55 8.65 -17.14
N SER A 199 17.53 9.03 -17.91
CA SER A 199 16.47 9.95 -17.44
C SER A 199 15.73 9.38 -16.23
N ALA A 200 15.30 8.11 -16.30
CA ALA A 200 14.64 7.42 -15.18
C ALA A 200 15.58 7.31 -13.96
N ALA A 201 16.87 6.98 -14.17
CA ALA A 201 17.82 6.91 -13.08
C ALA A 201 18.02 8.27 -12.41
N VAL A 202 18.12 9.36 -13.19
CA VAL A 202 18.24 10.73 -12.65
C VAL A 202 17.01 11.10 -11.83
N GLN A 203 15.78 10.84 -12.32
CA GLN A 203 14.54 11.11 -11.58
C GLN A 203 14.51 10.35 -10.25
N ILE A 204 14.83 9.05 -10.26
CA ILE A 204 14.86 8.23 -9.05
C ILE A 204 15.93 8.71 -8.07
N ILE A 205 17.16 8.98 -8.53
CA ILE A 205 18.25 9.46 -7.68
C ILE A 205 17.88 10.81 -7.07
N LEU A 206 17.30 11.72 -7.86
CA LEU A 206 16.88 13.03 -7.38
C LEU A 206 15.80 12.91 -6.32
N ALA A 207 14.77 12.07 -6.53
CA ALA A 207 13.73 11.80 -5.54
C ALA A 207 14.32 11.22 -4.24
N VAL A 208 15.26 10.29 -4.34
CA VAL A 208 15.96 9.71 -3.17
C VAL A 208 16.76 10.78 -2.44
N CYS A 209 17.51 11.64 -3.15
CA CYS A 209 18.26 12.73 -2.54
C CYS A 209 17.35 13.72 -1.81
N VAL A 210 16.24 14.13 -2.43
CA VAL A 210 15.24 15.01 -1.82
C VAL A 210 14.65 14.35 -0.57
N GLY A 211 14.23 13.09 -0.66
CA GLY A 211 13.65 12.35 0.46
C GLY A 211 14.62 12.23 1.63
N ILE A 212 15.89 11.89 1.38
CA ILE A 212 16.93 11.84 2.42
C ILE A 212 17.15 13.24 3.04
N ALA A 213 17.30 14.27 2.20
CA ALA A 213 17.55 15.62 2.69
C ALA A 213 16.41 16.15 3.55
N VAL A 214 15.17 16.03 3.07
CA VAL A 214 13.97 16.47 3.80
C VAL A 214 13.76 15.64 5.05
N GLY A 215 13.88 14.31 4.97
CA GLY A 215 13.69 13.42 6.11
C GLY A 215 14.72 13.64 7.22
N LEU A 216 16.00 13.73 6.89
CA LEU A 216 17.05 13.93 7.90
C LEU A 216 17.05 15.36 8.45
N ALA A 217 16.95 16.39 7.60
CA ALA A 217 16.93 17.78 8.04
C ALA A 217 15.66 18.09 8.86
N GLY A 218 14.50 17.68 8.36
CA GLY A 218 13.22 17.86 9.04
C GLY A 218 13.15 17.10 10.37
N GLY A 219 13.57 15.83 10.38
CA GLY A 219 13.66 15.05 11.60
C GLY A 219 14.59 15.68 12.64
N TRP A 220 15.76 16.20 12.22
CA TRP A 220 16.68 16.91 13.10
C TRP A 220 16.06 18.21 13.68
N ILE A 221 15.34 18.99 12.85
CA ILE A 221 14.65 20.20 13.31
C ILE A 221 13.59 19.86 14.36
N ILE A 222 12.80 18.82 14.11
CA ILE A 222 11.74 18.36 15.03
C ILE A 222 12.36 17.89 16.36
N ASP A 223 13.36 16.99 16.32
CA ASP A 223 14.06 16.54 17.53
C ASP A 223 14.60 17.72 18.33
N ARG A 224 15.20 18.71 17.66
CA ARG A 224 15.77 19.89 18.32
C ARG A 224 14.70 20.77 18.95
N ALA A 225 13.55 20.92 18.30
CA ALA A 225 12.42 21.67 18.84
C ALA A 225 11.80 20.97 20.07
N GLU A 226 11.70 19.63 20.05
CA GLU A 226 11.25 18.84 21.20
C GLU A 226 12.23 18.93 22.39
N GLU A 227 13.53 18.75 22.14
CA GLU A 227 14.57 18.86 23.18
C GLU A 227 14.54 20.22 23.90
N LYS A 228 14.32 21.29 23.15
CA LYS A 228 14.22 22.65 23.66
C LYS A 228 12.85 23.00 24.25
N ARG A 229 11.89 22.08 24.20
CA ARG A 229 10.49 22.30 24.61
C ARG A 229 9.82 23.48 23.88
N TRP A 230 10.17 23.68 22.59
CA TRP A 230 9.53 24.67 21.72
C TRP A 230 8.26 24.15 21.08
N MET A 231 8.08 22.82 21.07
CA MET A 231 7.00 22.14 20.40
C MET A 231 6.12 21.38 21.42
N GLU A 232 4.81 21.53 21.29
CA GLU A 232 3.84 20.71 21.98
C GLU A 232 3.61 19.39 21.23
N GLY A 233 3.35 18.28 21.94
CA GLY A 233 3.31 16.92 21.35
C GLY A 233 2.39 16.76 20.15
N THR A 234 1.25 17.47 20.11
CA THR A 234 0.35 17.44 18.94
C THR A 234 1.02 18.01 17.67
N TYR A 235 1.87 19.02 17.81
CA TYR A 235 2.55 19.64 16.67
C TYR A 235 3.67 18.75 16.10
N THR A 236 4.20 17.80 16.84
CA THR A 236 5.13 16.78 16.31
C THR A 236 4.49 16.02 15.15
N TRP A 237 3.23 15.63 15.27
CA TRP A 237 2.50 14.89 14.23
C TRP A 237 2.18 15.74 13.02
N ILE A 238 1.70 16.97 13.28
CA ILE A 238 1.41 17.93 12.22
C ILE A 238 2.68 18.22 11.43
N SER A 239 3.82 18.38 12.11
CA SER A 239 5.12 18.61 11.46
C SER A 239 5.57 17.44 10.60
N LEU A 240 5.37 16.21 11.05
CA LEU A 240 5.73 15.01 10.29
C LEU A 240 4.85 14.85 9.04
N MET A 241 3.55 15.17 9.15
CA MET A 241 2.66 15.19 7.98
C MET A 241 3.04 16.30 6.99
N ALA A 242 3.32 17.50 7.50
CA ALA A 242 3.81 18.61 6.69
C ALA A 242 5.13 18.24 5.98
N LEU A 243 6.00 17.48 6.66
CA LEU A 243 7.26 17.01 6.10
C LEU A 243 7.05 16.01 4.97
N ALA A 244 6.07 15.09 5.10
CA ALA A 244 5.71 14.16 4.04
C ALA A 244 5.25 14.90 2.77
N ILE A 245 4.35 15.89 2.93
CA ILE A 245 3.86 16.74 1.83
C ILE A 245 5.01 17.58 1.26
N THR A 246 5.89 18.13 2.12
CA THR A 246 7.05 18.91 1.66
C THR A 246 7.99 18.07 0.80
N ALA A 247 8.27 16.83 1.19
CA ALA A 247 9.10 15.92 0.40
C ALA A 247 8.46 15.61 -0.95
N TRP A 248 7.15 15.36 -0.96
CA TRP A 248 6.38 15.11 -2.17
C TRP A 248 6.42 16.31 -3.12
N ILE A 249 5.99 17.50 -2.67
CA ILE A 249 5.92 18.72 -3.51
C ILE A 249 7.31 19.14 -3.99
N LEU A 250 8.32 19.10 -3.11
CA LEU A 250 9.68 19.52 -3.49
C LEU A 250 10.28 18.62 -4.59
N ALA A 251 10.05 17.32 -4.51
CA ALA A 251 10.49 16.38 -5.52
C ALA A 251 9.76 16.60 -6.85
N ASP A 252 8.45 16.84 -6.79
CA ASP A 252 7.60 17.10 -7.95
C ASP A 252 8.03 18.39 -8.68
N ILE A 253 8.23 19.50 -7.94
CA ILE A 253 8.77 20.76 -8.50
C ILE A 253 10.12 20.56 -9.18
N LEU A 254 10.96 19.66 -8.69
CA LEU A 254 12.26 19.34 -9.27
C LEU A 254 12.19 18.34 -10.43
N GLY A 255 10.98 17.97 -10.89
CA GLY A 255 10.75 17.03 -11.99
C GLY A 255 11.13 15.58 -11.64
N SER A 256 10.94 15.18 -10.37
CA SER A 256 11.17 13.81 -9.90
C SER A 256 9.96 13.25 -9.19
N SER A 257 9.97 11.96 -8.83
CA SER A 257 8.82 11.31 -8.20
C SER A 257 8.62 11.74 -6.75
N GLY A 258 7.56 12.49 -6.48
CA GLY A 258 7.17 12.90 -5.14
C GLY A 258 6.83 11.72 -4.22
N PHE A 259 6.25 10.64 -4.74
CA PHE A 259 5.95 9.44 -3.96
C PHE A 259 7.22 8.73 -3.47
N ILE A 260 8.24 8.61 -4.33
CA ILE A 260 9.55 8.07 -3.92
C ILE A 260 10.16 8.95 -2.84
N ALA A 261 10.13 10.29 -3.00
CA ALA A 261 10.70 11.20 -2.03
C ALA A 261 9.99 11.12 -0.67
N ALA A 262 8.66 11.07 -0.64
CA ALA A 262 7.89 10.90 0.60
C ALA A 262 8.20 9.56 1.30
N PHE A 263 8.27 8.46 0.55
CA PHE A 263 8.65 7.15 1.04
C PHE A 263 10.07 7.16 1.65
N ILE A 264 11.04 7.70 0.95
CA ILE A 264 12.44 7.78 1.40
C ILE A 264 12.58 8.73 2.61
N ALA A 265 11.83 9.85 2.66
CA ALA A 265 11.81 10.72 3.82
C ALA A 265 11.28 10.00 5.07
N GLY A 266 10.20 9.22 4.94
CA GLY A 266 9.70 8.36 5.99
C GLY A 266 10.74 7.34 6.45
N LEU A 267 11.41 6.66 5.52
CA LEU A 267 12.46 5.68 5.82
C LEU A 267 13.65 6.31 6.55
N ALA A 268 14.05 7.52 6.17
CA ALA A 268 15.14 8.27 6.80
C ALA A 268 14.79 8.64 8.25
N ILE A 269 13.57 9.15 8.50
CA ILE A 269 13.06 9.43 9.84
C ILE A 269 13.00 8.16 10.68
N GLY A 270 12.41 7.10 10.15
CA GLY A 270 12.28 5.80 10.82
C GLY A 270 13.62 5.19 11.22
N THR A 271 14.65 5.47 10.45
CA THR A 271 16.01 4.95 10.71
C THR A 271 16.76 5.77 11.76
N ARG A 272 16.62 7.10 11.76
CA ARG A 272 17.45 8.01 12.56
C ARG A 272 16.72 8.58 13.78
N HIS A 273 15.41 8.81 13.69
CA HIS A 273 14.62 9.56 14.66
C HIS A 273 13.51 8.70 15.27
N GLN A 274 13.87 7.53 15.82
CA GLN A 274 12.91 6.52 16.33
C GLN A 274 11.95 7.04 17.41
N ARG A 275 12.36 8.06 18.19
CA ARG A 275 11.48 8.67 19.19
C ARG A 275 10.23 9.30 18.58
N LEU A 276 10.36 9.87 17.38
CA LEU A 276 9.24 10.51 16.68
C LEU A 276 8.20 9.50 16.20
N ILE A 277 8.61 8.24 15.98
CA ILE A 277 7.74 7.20 15.43
C ILE A 277 6.70 6.75 16.43
N THR A 278 7.07 6.66 17.73
CA THR A 278 6.14 6.21 18.78
C THR A 278 4.94 7.14 18.91
N THR A 279 5.15 8.42 18.63
CA THR A 279 4.11 9.45 18.62
C THR A 279 3.27 9.40 17.35
N LEU A 280 3.84 8.95 16.21
CA LEU A 280 3.20 8.91 14.89
C LEU A 280 2.12 7.84 14.75
N VAL A 281 2.30 6.69 15.40
CA VAL A 281 1.52 5.47 15.14
C VAL A 281 0.02 5.67 15.40
N ASP A 282 -0.37 6.35 16.47
CA ASP A 282 -1.79 6.49 16.84
C ASP A 282 -2.54 7.46 15.91
N PHE A 283 -1.92 8.59 15.57
CA PHE A 283 -2.56 9.63 14.77
C PHE A 283 -2.64 9.26 13.28
N THR A 284 -1.56 8.75 12.70
CA THR A 284 -1.54 8.34 11.29
C THR A 284 -2.45 7.15 11.00
N THR A 285 -2.69 6.30 12.01
CA THR A 285 -3.63 5.18 11.88
C THR A 285 -5.06 5.66 11.66
N ALA A 286 -5.54 6.65 12.43
CA ALA A 286 -6.91 7.16 12.27
C ALA A 286 -7.09 7.88 10.93
N GLN A 287 -6.14 8.71 10.53
CA GLN A 287 -6.20 9.45 9.26
C GLN A 287 -6.04 8.53 8.05
N GLY A 288 -5.09 7.60 8.11
CA GLY A 288 -4.91 6.60 7.06
C GLY A 288 -6.16 5.74 6.86
N ARG A 289 -6.91 5.45 7.94
CA ARG A 289 -8.19 4.74 7.84
C ARG A 289 -9.26 5.57 7.14
N ILE A 290 -9.43 6.86 7.51
CA ILE A 290 -10.42 7.74 6.88
C ILE A 290 -10.12 7.86 5.39
N LEU A 291 -8.87 8.17 5.04
CA LEU A 291 -8.45 8.33 3.65
C LEU A 291 -8.52 7.01 2.87
N GLY A 292 -8.13 5.90 3.49
CA GLY A 292 -8.26 4.57 2.89
C GLY A 292 -9.71 4.19 2.62
N HIS A 293 -10.63 4.48 3.55
CA HIS A 293 -12.06 4.24 3.35
C HIS A 293 -12.63 5.11 2.23
N LEU A 294 -12.17 6.37 2.13
CA LEU A 294 -12.54 7.26 1.04
C LEU A 294 -12.10 6.69 -0.32
N VAL A 295 -10.86 6.19 -0.42
CA VAL A 295 -10.34 5.59 -1.66
C VAL A 295 -11.12 4.32 -2.05
N PHE A 296 -11.46 3.44 -1.09
CA PHE A 296 -12.30 2.28 -1.39
C PHE A 296 -13.73 2.68 -1.80
N PHE A 297 -14.29 3.73 -1.20
CA PHE A 297 -15.57 4.28 -1.61
C PHE A 297 -15.51 4.84 -3.03
N THR A 298 -14.47 5.62 -3.36
CA THR A 298 -14.20 6.14 -4.70
C THR A 298 -14.06 5.02 -5.73
N LEU A 299 -13.31 3.96 -5.40
CA LEU A 299 -13.21 2.78 -6.26
C LEU A 299 -14.57 2.15 -6.54
N GLY A 300 -15.42 2.08 -5.51
CA GLY A 300 -16.79 1.58 -5.66
C GLY A 300 -17.60 2.42 -6.64
N VAL A 301 -17.57 3.75 -6.50
CA VAL A 301 -18.24 4.68 -7.40
C VAL A 301 -17.68 4.56 -8.83
N GLY A 302 -16.36 4.53 -8.99
CA GLY A 302 -15.68 4.38 -10.29
C GLY A 302 -15.83 3.01 -10.95
N SER A 303 -16.40 2.03 -10.25
CA SER A 303 -16.57 0.66 -10.77
C SER A 303 -17.57 0.57 -11.94
N SER A 304 -18.31 1.64 -12.25
CA SER A 304 -19.12 1.76 -13.46
C SER A 304 -18.32 1.53 -14.74
N LEU A 305 -17.02 1.89 -14.73
CA LEU A 305 -16.10 1.59 -15.82
C LEU A 305 -15.96 0.07 -16.12
N LEU A 306 -16.33 -0.79 -15.16
CA LEU A 306 -16.33 -2.23 -15.37
C LEU A 306 -17.52 -2.71 -16.21
N VAL A 307 -18.66 -2.03 -16.17
CA VAL A 307 -19.91 -2.50 -16.80
C VAL A 307 -19.71 -2.66 -18.30
N ASP A 308 -19.04 -1.71 -18.95
CA ASP A 308 -18.84 -1.70 -20.40
C ASP A 308 -17.59 -2.49 -20.84
N HIS A 309 -16.61 -2.66 -19.98
CA HIS A 309 -15.30 -3.25 -20.33
C HIS A 309 -15.06 -4.63 -19.70
N PHE A 310 -16.01 -5.16 -18.91
CA PHE A 310 -15.84 -6.48 -18.28
C PHE A 310 -15.79 -7.60 -19.31
N SER A 311 -14.82 -8.47 -19.16
CA SER A 311 -14.67 -9.66 -19.99
C SER A 311 -14.18 -10.86 -19.17
N MET A 312 -14.41 -12.06 -19.67
CA MET A 312 -13.89 -13.29 -19.05
C MET A 312 -12.35 -13.27 -18.96
N ARG A 313 -11.66 -12.58 -19.86
CA ARG A 313 -10.19 -12.41 -19.80
C ARG A 313 -9.77 -11.57 -18.61
N ILE A 314 -10.51 -10.49 -18.31
CA ILE A 314 -10.29 -9.63 -17.14
C ILE A 314 -10.49 -10.44 -15.86
N ALA A 315 -11.59 -11.18 -15.76
CA ALA A 315 -11.85 -12.05 -14.61
C ALA A 315 -10.75 -13.12 -14.45
N ALA A 316 -10.31 -13.74 -15.54
CA ALA A 316 -9.24 -14.74 -15.52
C ALA A 316 -7.92 -14.12 -15.04
N TYR A 317 -7.55 -12.94 -15.54
CA TYR A 317 -6.34 -12.23 -15.09
C TYR A 317 -6.42 -11.86 -13.62
N ALA A 318 -7.57 -11.37 -13.14
CA ALA A 318 -7.78 -11.05 -11.73
C ALA A 318 -7.57 -12.28 -10.83
N VAL A 319 -8.13 -13.42 -11.20
CA VAL A 319 -7.91 -14.69 -10.48
C VAL A 319 -6.45 -15.12 -10.52
N LEU A 320 -5.80 -15.03 -11.70
CA LEU A 320 -4.38 -15.35 -11.85
C LEU A 320 -3.50 -14.42 -11.00
N SER A 321 -3.84 -13.12 -10.92
CA SER A 321 -3.10 -12.13 -10.11
C SER A 321 -3.11 -12.48 -8.62
N LEU A 322 -4.25 -12.92 -8.10
CA LEU A 322 -4.39 -13.30 -6.69
C LEU A 322 -3.89 -14.72 -6.38
N THR A 323 -3.64 -15.53 -7.41
CA THR A 323 -3.21 -16.92 -7.25
C THR A 323 -1.80 -17.14 -7.81
N ILE A 324 -1.67 -17.62 -9.04
CA ILE A 324 -0.39 -18.07 -9.61
C ILE A 324 0.65 -16.94 -9.62
N ILE A 325 0.26 -15.72 -10.03
CA ILE A 325 1.15 -14.56 -10.13
C ILE A 325 1.72 -14.18 -8.75
N ARG A 326 1.00 -14.44 -7.67
CA ARG A 326 1.46 -14.21 -6.29
C ARG A 326 2.13 -15.44 -5.68
N PHE A 327 1.52 -16.62 -5.78
CA PHE A 327 2.01 -17.83 -5.12
C PHE A 327 3.36 -18.31 -5.64
N LEU A 328 3.56 -18.28 -6.96
CA LEU A 328 4.81 -18.78 -7.57
C LEU A 328 6.03 -17.95 -7.14
N PRO A 329 6.03 -16.60 -7.23
CA PRO A 329 7.12 -15.77 -6.74
C PRO A 329 7.40 -15.94 -5.24
N VAL A 330 6.37 -16.01 -4.41
CA VAL A 330 6.52 -16.24 -2.97
C VAL A 330 7.14 -17.60 -2.70
N ALA A 331 6.68 -18.66 -3.39
CA ALA A 331 7.27 -19.98 -3.25
C ALA A 331 8.75 -20.00 -3.64
N ILE A 332 9.12 -19.34 -4.74
CA ILE A 332 10.52 -19.20 -5.18
C ILE A 332 11.34 -18.40 -4.16
N ALA A 333 10.83 -17.27 -3.68
CA ALA A 333 11.50 -16.45 -2.68
C ALA A 333 11.74 -17.19 -1.36
N MET A 334 10.89 -18.14 -1.01
CA MET A 334 11.00 -18.94 0.22
C MET A 334 11.86 -20.21 0.07
N ILE A 335 12.41 -20.53 -1.09
CA ILE A 335 13.33 -21.67 -1.26
C ILE A 335 14.54 -21.50 -0.35
N GLY A 336 14.87 -22.55 0.40
CA GLY A 336 16.02 -22.55 1.31
C GLY A 336 15.81 -21.87 2.67
N THR A 337 14.59 -21.40 2.98
CA THR A 337 14.28 -20.84 4.31
C THR A 337 13.90 -21.89 5.36
N GLY A 338 13.65 -23.12 4.95
CA GLY A 338 13.20 -24.21 5.82
C GLY A 338 11.74 -24.12 6.25
N LEU A 339 10.99 -23.12 5.81
CA LEU A 339 9.57 -22.95 6.14
C LEU A 339 8.72 -24.12 5.66
N LYS A 340 7.73 -24.49 6.44
CA LYS A 340 6.76 -25.53 6.05
C LYS A 340 5.91 -25.07 4.87
N ARG A 341 5.46 -26.03 4.04
CA ARG A 341 4.62 -25.75 2.87
C ARG A 341 3.36 -24.94 3.22
N ASN A 342 2.72 -25.24 4.36
CA ASN A 342 1.53 -24.51 4.82
C ASN A 342 1.85 -23.04 5.13
N THR A 343 3.05 -22.73 5.63
CA THR A 343 3.53 -21.37 5.88
C THR A 343 3.77 -20.64 4.57
N VAL A 344 4.40 -21.29 3.58
CA VAL A 344 4.62 -20.69 2.25
C VAL A 344 3.28 -20.41 1.55
N LEU A 345 2.32 -21.33 1.63
CA LEU A 345 0.96 -21.12 1.10
C LEU A 345 0.24 -19.98 1.83
N PHE A 346 0.40 -19.85 3.14
CA PHE A 346 -0.16 -18.76 3.92
C PHE A 346 0.43 -17.41 3.51
N LEU A 347 1.76 -17.29 3.39
CA LEU A 347 2.42 -16.09 2.88
C LEU A 347 2.01 -15.75 1.45
N GLY A 348 1.85 -16.75 0.60
CA GLY A 348 1.40 -16.57 -0.79
C GLY A 348 -0.03 -16.07 -0.90
N TRP A 349 -0.95 -16.63 -0.09
CA TRP A 349 -2.35 -16.21 -0.10
C TRP A 349 -2.54 -14.82 0.49
N PHE A 350 -1.93 -14.51 1.64
CA PHE A 350 -2.15 -13.24 2.34
C PHE A 350 -1.26 -12.11 1.84
N GLY A 351 -1.37 -11.83 0.54
CA GLY A 351 -0.86 -10.64 -0.13
C GLY A 351 -2.00 -9.90 -0.85
N PRO A 352 -2.98 -9.30 -0.10
CA PRO A 352 -4.13 -8.65 -0.70
C PRO A 352 -3.73 -7.43 -1.53
N ARG A 353 -4.48 -7.13 -2.59
CA ARG A 353 -4.32 -5.91 -3.40
C ARG A 353 -5.34 -4.87 -2.90
N GLY A 354 -4.92 -3.61 -2.74
CA GLY A 354 -5.79 -2.61 -2.14
C GLY A 354 -5.39 -1.17 -2.45
N LEU A 355 -5.24 -0.34 -1.42
CA LEU A 355 -5.13 1.11 -1.47
C LEU A 355 -4.09 1.62 -2.47
N ALA A 356 -2.84 1.16 -2.38
CA ALA A 356 -1.76 1.63 -3.24
C ALA A 356 -2.06 1.33 -4.72
N SER A 357 -2.56 0.12 -5.02
CA SER A 357 -2.95 -0.24 -6.40
C SER A 357 -4.02 0.69 -6.98
N ILE A 358 -4.97 1.15 -6.14
CA ILE A 358 -6.05 2.05 -6.56
C ILE A 358 -5.50 3.44 -6.86
N VAL A 359 -4.72 3.98 -5.92
CA VAL A 359 -4.20 5.35 -6.06
C VAL A 359 -3.21 5.44 -7.21
N LEU A 360 -2.28 4.49 -7.32
CA LEU A 360 -1.35 4.43 -8.45
C LEU A 360 -2.09 4.25 -9.79
N LEU A 361 -3.22 3.52 -9.81
CA LEU A 361 -4.06 3.43 -11.00
C LEU A 361 -4.63 4.80 -11.40
N PHE A 362 -5.17 5.55 -10.44
CA PHE A 362 -5.73 6.88 -10.72
C PHE A 362 -4.66 7.85 -11.21
N THR A 363 -3.47 7.85 -10.60
CA THR A 363 -2.32 8.64 -11.07
C THR A 363 -1.92 8.27 -12.52
N VAL A 364 -1.84 6.98 -12.83
CA VAL A 364 -1.52 6.50 -14.18
C VAL A 364 -2.61 6.87 -15.20
N MET A 365 -3.89 6.82 -14.79
CA MET A 365 -5.00 7.22 -15.68
C MET A 365 -4.91 8.70 -16.07
N GLU A 366 -4.50 9.58 -15.14
CA GLU A 366 -4.31 11.00 -15.41
C GLU A 366 -3.06 11.25 -16.26
N GLU A 367 -1.91 10.70 -15.87
CA GLU A 367 -0.65 10.89 -16.59
C GLU A 367 -0.64 10.31 -18.00
N MET A 368 -1.47 9.29 -18.26
CA MET A 368 -1.54 8.55 -19.53
C MET A 368 -2.90 8.68 -20.22
N GLU A 369 -3.54 9.83 -20.08
CA GLU A 369 -4.82 10.09 -20.76
C GLU A 369 -4.72 9.80 -22.27
N GLY A 370 -5.69 9.04 -22.81
CA GLY A 370 -5.70 8.63 -24.22
C GLY A 370 -4.76 7.48 -24.58
N TYR A 371 -4.07 6.84 -23.60
CA TYR A 371 -3.23 5.69 -23.90
C TYR A 371 -4.06 4.50 -24.41
N PRO A 372 -3.69 3.89 -25.57
CA PRO A 372 -4.40 2.75 -26.11
C PRO A 372 -4.35 1.55 -25.16
N GLY A 373 -5.52 1.11 -24.66
CA GLY A 373 -5.63 0.00 -23.72
C GLY A 373 -5.72 0.41 -22.25
N MET A 374 -5.77 1.72 -21.91
CA MET A 374 -6.00 2.19 -20.55
C MET A 374 -7.29 1.60 -19.96
N GLU A 375 -8.36 1.51 -20.74
CA GLU A 375 -9.62 0.86 -20.33
C GLU A 375 -9.41 -0.60 -19.87
N THR A 376 -8.57 -1.35 -20.58
CA THR A 376 -8.25 -2.75 -20.21
C THR A 376 -7.43 -2.79 -18.92
N ILE A 377 -6.43 -1.89 -18.75
CA ILE A 377 -5.62 -1.78 -17.55
C ILE A 377 -6.51 -1.44 -16.37
N THR A 378 -7.34 -0.41 -16.51
CA THR A 378 -8.28 0.07 -15.48
C THR A 378 -9.26 -1.03 -15.08
N ALA A 379 -9.93 -1.65 -16.04
CA ALA A 379 -10.91 -2.71 -15.76
C ALA A 379 -10.25 -3.93 -15.09
N ALA A 380 -9.05 -4.35 -15.52
CA ALA A 380 -8.34 -5.47 -14.92
C ALA A 380 -7.85 -5.13 -13.50
N ALA A 381 -7.34 -3.92 -13.27
CA ALA A 381 -6.89 -3.46 -11.96
C ALA A 381 -8.05 -3.36 -10.97
N ILE A 382 -9.15 -2.67 -11.33
CA ILE A 382 -10.34 -2.53 -10.49
C ILE A 382 -10.93 -3.89 -10.15
N THR A 383 -11.12 -4.77 -11.16
CA THR A 383 -11.66 -6.12 -10.93
C THR A 383 -10.78 -6.93 -9.98
N THR A 384 -9.45 -6.83 -10.12
CA THR A 384 -8.50 -7.54 -9.25
C THR A 384 -8.58 -7.04 -7.81
N VAL A 385 -8.65 -5.72 -7.61
CA VAL A 385 -8.75 -5.13 -6.27
C VAL A 385 -10.08 -5.46 -5.62
N ILE A 386 -11.21 -5.36 -6.34
CA ILE A 386 -12.52 -5.77 -5.83
C ILE A 386 -12.50 -7.24 -5.40
N LEU A 387 -12.04 -8.13 -6.29
CA LEU A 387 -11.92 -9.56 -5.97
C LEU A 387 -11.01 -9.79 -4.76
N SER A 388 -9.90 -9.05 -4.65
CA SER A 388 -8.97 -9.12 -3.53
C SER A 388 -9.64 -8.74 -2.21
N VAL A 389 -10.34 -7.61 -2.16
CA VAL A 389 -11.03 -7.11 -0.96
C VAL A 389 -11.98 -8.16 -0.40
N PHE A 390 -12.81 -8.76 -1.26
CA PHE A 390 -13.78 -9.78 -0.82
C PHE A 390 -13.11 -11.12 -0.51
N ALA A 391 -12.23 -11.63 -1.38
CA ALA A 391 -11.62 -12.93 -1.20
C ALA A 391 -10.73 -12.99 0.06
N HIS A 392 -9.86 -12.00 0.26
CA HIS A 392 -8.98 -11.95 1.43
C HIS A 392 -9.76 -11.59 2.70
N GLY A 393 -10.67 -10.61 2.64
CA GLY A 393 -11.47 -10.26 3.81
C GLY A 393 -12.25 -11.43 4.36
N MET A 394 -13.02 -12.16 3.52
CA MET A 394 -13.79 -13.32 3.95
C MET A 394 -12.94 -14.51 4.37
N SER A 395 -11.75 -14.68 3.76
CA SER A 395 -10.87 -15.82 4.07
C SER A 395 -9.91 -15.57 5.24
N THR A 396 -9.77 -14.36 5.75
CA THR A 396 -8.80 -14.03 6.81
C THR A 396 -9.08 -14.81 8.10
N GLY A 397 -10.29 -14.76 8.63
CA GLY A 397 -10.65 -15.49 9.85
C GLY A 397 -10.45 -17.00 9.73
N PRO A 398 -11.08 -17.67 8.74
CA PRO A 398 -10.88 -19.10 8.48
C PRO A 398 -9.42 -19.47 8.18
N GLY A 399 -8.70 -18.62 7.44
CA GLY A 399 -7.30 -18.82 7.10
C GLY A 399 -6.39 -18.81 8.32
N ILE A 400 -6.54 -17.82 9.20
CA ILE A 400 -5.83 -17.77 10.49
C ILE A 400 -6.14 -18.99 11.33
N ALA A 401 -7.42 -19.34 11.48
CA ALA A 401 -7.82 -20.49 12.29
C ALA A 401 -7.29 -21.82 11.74
N ARG A 402 -7.20 -21.98 10.42
CA ARG A 402 -6.61 -23.16 9.80
C ARG A 402 -5.09 -23.18 9.98
N TYR A 403 -4.42 -22.07 9.74
CA TYR A 403 -2.97 -21.97 9.83
C TYR A 403 -2.49 -22.15 11.28
N SER A 404 -3.13 -21.51 12.26
CA SER A 404 -2.75 -21.63 13.67
C SER A 404 -2.80 -23.06 14.19
N ARG A 405 -3.84 -23.82 13.82
CA ARG A 405 -3.92 -25.26 14.16
C ARG A 405 -2.75 -26.09 13.61
N HIS A 406 -2.22 -25.71 12.42
CA HIS A 406 -1.01 -26.35 11.90
C HIS A 406 0.25 -25.83 12.61
N ALA A 407 0.30 -24.54 12.91
CA ALA A 407 1.45 -23.94 13.60
C ALA A 407 1.64 -24.54 15.01
N GLU A 408 0.57 -24.88 15.72
CA GLU A 408 0.61 -25.57 17.02
C GLU A 408 1.29 -26.97 16.95
N THR A 409 1.36 -27.57 15.76
CA THR A 409 2.06 -28.86 15.55
C THR A 409 3.54 -28.68 15.20
N PHE A 410 4.03 -27.45 15.03
CA PHE A 410 5.42 -27.20 14.70
C PHE A 410 6.28 -27.32 15.98
N ARG A 411 7.50 -27.77 15.80
CA ARG A 411 8.47 -27.83 16.89
C ARG A 411 8.92 -26.42 17.26
N GLU A 412 9.32 -26.19 18.51
CA GLU A 412 9.84 -24.91 18.98
C GLU A 412 11.10 -24.43 18.22
N ASP A 413 11.89 -25.38 17.70
CA ASP A 413 13.08 -25.12 16.88
C ASP A 413 12.77 -24.91 15.39
N SER A 414 11.48 -24.89 14.99
CA SER A 414 11.08 -24.66 13.59
C SER A 414 11.43 -23.25 13.12
N PRO A 415 11.80 -23.08 11.84
CA PRO A 415 12.11 -21.76 11.28
C PRO A 415 11.01 -20.71 11.45
N GLU A 416 9.76 -21.11 11.58
CA GLU A 416 8.63 -20.21 11.83
C GLU A 416 8.70 -19.47 13.17
N TYR A 417 9.39 -20.04 14.17
CA TYR A 417 9.56 -19.50 15.53
C TYR A 417 10.93 -18.84 15.77
N GLU A 418 11.77 -18.72 14.74
CA GLU A 418 13.02 -17.97 14.83
C GLU A 418 12.77 -16.55 15.35
N ALA A 419 13.58 -16.13 16.33
CA ALA A 419 13.40 -14.83 16.98
C ALA A 419 13.64 -13.68 16.01
N VAL A 420 12.69 -12.76 15.94
CA VAL A 420 12.75 -11.52 15.17
C VAL A 420 12.25 -10.36 16.02
N LEU A 421 12.63 -9.13 15.66
CA LEU A 421 12.13 -7.93 16.31
C LEU A 421 10.65 -7.71 15.96
N GLU A 422 9.80 -7.50 16.96
CA GLU A 422 8.41 -7.10 16.76
C GLU A 422 8.35 -5.60 16.45
N LEU A 423 8.03 -5.27 15.20
CA LEU A 423 7.80 -3.90 14.76
C LEU A 423 6.34 -3.51 14.99
N PRO A 424 6.03 -2.22 15.25
CA PRO A 424 4.66 -1.77 15.42
C PRO A 424 3.81 -2.09 14.18
N ALA A 425 2.67 -2.73 14.39
CA ALA A 425 1.63 -2.86 13.37
C ALA A 425 0.83 -1.55 13.27
N LYS A 426 0.04 -1.37 12.19
CA LYS A 426 -0.82 -0.18 11.97
C LYS A 426 -1.81 0.15 13.10
N LEU A 427 -1.98 -0.71 14.09
CA LEU A 427 -2.91 -0.54 15.20
C LEU A 427 -2.20 -0.26 16.52
N GLY A 428 -2.71 0.80 17.19
CA GLY A 428 -2.34 1.17 18.53
C GLY A 428 -2.47 0.00 19.52
N ARG A 429 -1.38 -0.67 19.77
CA ARG A 429 -1.14 -1.36 21.03
C ARG A 429 -0.41 -0.42 21.94
N ASP A 430 -0.76 -0.50 23.21
CA ASP A 430 -0.06 0.21 24.25
C ASP A 430 1.45 -0.03 24.13
N LEU A 431 2.15 0.96 23.59
CA LEU A 431 3.60 0.91 23.34
C LEU A 431 4.38 0.66 24.64
N SER A 432 3.75 0.93 25.81
CA SER A 432 4.30 0.60 27.11
C SER A 432 4.53 -0.90 27.30
N GLU A 433 3.70 -1.77 26.71
CA GLU A 433 3.91 -3.23 26.72
C GLU A 433 5.07 -3.69 25.81
N ILE A 434 5.21 -3.05 24.65
CA ILE A 434 6.28 -3.39 23.69
C ILE A 434 7.65 -3.00 24.24
N PHE A 435 7.76 -1.82 24.88
CA PHE A 435 9.02 -1.37 25.49
C PHE A 435 9.36 -2.13 26.77
N ALA A 436 8.38 -2.61 27.52
CA ALA A 436 8.64 -3.50 28.66
C ALA A 436 9.27 -4.82 28.23
N ASP A 437 8.90 -5.35 27.05
CA ASP A 437 9.48 -6.59 26.50
C ASP A 437 10.89 -6.36 25.90
N VAL A 438 11.13 -5.24 25.23
CA VAL A 438 12.46 -4.86 24.71
C VAL A 438 13.46 -4.64 25.87
N GLY A 439 13.02 -4.00 26.96
CA GLY A 439 13.83 -3.85 28.19
C GLY A 439 14.19 -5.20 28.85
N ARG A 440 13.30 -6.19 28.76
CA ARG A 440 13.56 -7.55 29.28
C ARG A 440 14.53 -8.34 28.42
N LEU A 441 14.54 -8.12 27.10
CA LEU A 441 15.47 -8.78 26.17
C LEU A 441 16.88 -8.17 26.24
N GLY A 442 17.00 -6.86 26.46
CA GLY A 442 18.28 -6.17 26.69
C GLY A 442 18.98 -6.67 27.95
N ASN A 443 18.23 -6.86 29.05
CA ASN A 443 18.78 -7.36 30.32
C ASN A 443 19.17 -8.86 30.32
N ARG A 444 18.72 -9.64 29.35
CA ARG A 444 19.17 -11.05 29.19
C ARG A 444 20.50 -11.15 28.44
N ARG A 445 20.83 -10.20 27.55
CA ARG A 445 22.12 -10.19 26.83
C ARG A 445 23.30 -9.63 27.65
N GLU A 446 23.04 -8.97 28.77
CA GLU A 446 24.09 -8.51 29.70
C GLU A 446 24.41 -9.52 30.82
N LYS A 447 23.72 -10.67 30.85
CA LYS A 447 23.92 -11.70 31.89
C LYS A 447 24.47 -13.03 31.36
N ASP A 448 24.67 -13.16 30.06
CA ASP A 448 25.38 -14.23 29.37
C ASP A 448 26.67 -13.68 28.72
#